data_187f686a29f2a88996cf615783fccc20
#
_entry.id   187f686a29f2a88996cf615783fccc20
#
_cell.length_a   1.000
_cell.length_b   1.000
_cell.length_c   1.000
_cell.angle_alpha   90.00
_cell.angle_beta   90.00
_cell.angle_gamma   90.00
#
_symmetry.space_group_name_H-M   'P 1'
#
loop_
_entity.id
_entity.type
_entity.pdbx_description
1 polymer ?
#
loop_
_entity_poly.entity_id
_entity_poly.type
_entity_poly.pdbx_seq_one_letter_code
_entity_poly.pdbx_strand_id
1 'polypeptide(L)'
;MKEYPVIISYFTNDWEYPKYAREMIEQCESLGLEHRIVERPTQNSYLKNCRMKPTFIKESLNILQRPVLWIDVDGCILQRPKFFTNLDADFAAKKMKKERARTWHVGTMWFNYNEKTMAFIDKWIEYTENSCSDEEGLDRYWNKENHESLITMDIPENYFIILTKHNKTPPKNSVICHRISTGADKMKSKRKKILPRL
;
A
#
# COMPACT_ATOMS: atom_id res chain seq x y z
N MET A 1 -22.15 14.36 6.67
CA MET A 1 -20.96 13.80 7.35
C MET A 1 -19.83 13.73 6.32
N LYS A 2 -18.58 14.04 6.69
CA LYS A 2 -17.43 13.84 5.77
C LYS A 2 -17.24 12.35 5.55
N GLU A 3 -17.29 11.94 4.31
CA GLU A 3 -17.11 10.54 3.94
C GLU A 3 -15.61 10.21 3.86
N TYR A 4 -15.16 9.24 4.64
CA TYR A 4 -13.80 8.72 4.56
C TYR A 4 -13.70 7.72 3.40
N PRO A 5 -12.53 7.59 2.74
CA PRO A 5 -12.32 6.51 1.79
C PRO A 5 -12.41 5.16 2.50
N VAL A 6 -12.83 4.11 1.78
CA VAL A 6 -12.78 2.76 2.31
C VAL A 6 -11.33 2.32 2.45
N ILE A 7 -10.93 1.86 3.63
CA ILE A 7 -9.61 1.27 3.84
C ILE A 7 -9.55 -0.08 3.15
N ILE A 8 -8.61 -0.27 2.24
CA ILE A 8 -8.44 -1.55 1.56
C ILE A 8 -7.04 -2.13 1.81
N SER A 9 -6.98 -3.44 1.99
CA SER A 9 -5.74 -4.20 2.10
C SER A 9 -5.99 -5.67 1.75
N TYR A 10 -4.94 -6.41 1.46
CA TYR A 10 -4.98 -7.86 1.47
C TYR A 10 -3.80 -8.43 2.26
N PHE A 11 -3.95 -9.69 2.66
CA PHE A 11 -2.89 -10.46 3.28
C PHE A 11 -2.88 -11.88 2.72
N THR A 12 -1.74 -12.54 2.86
CA THR A 12 -1.58 -13.96 2.58
C THR A 12 -1.43 -14.71 3.89
N ASN A 13 -1.92 -15.95 3.94
CA ASN A 13 -1.91 -16.77 5.17
C ASN A 13 -0.52 -17.36 5.41
N ASP A 14 0.49 -16.50 5.42
CA ASP A 14 1.87 -16.83 5.73
C ASP A 14 2.48 -15.75 6.63
N TRP A 15 3.49 -16.14 7.40
CA TRP A 15 4.23 -15.31 8.33
C TRP A 15 3.30 -14.64 9.40
N GLU A 16 3.46 -13.32 9.70
CA GLU A 16 2.65 -12.58 10.67
C GLU A 16 1.48 -11.81 10.04
N TYR A 17 1.27 -11.93 8.72
CA TYR A 17 0.24 -11.15 8.02
C TYR A 17 -1.18 -11.37 8.54
N PRO A 18 -1.63 -12.60 8.89
CA PRO A 18 -2.95 -12.78 9.50
C PRO A 18 -3.13 -12.04 10.82
N LYS A 19 -2.05 -11.90 11.61
CA LYS A 19 -2.06 -11.11 12.83
C LYS A 19 -2.20 -9.62 12.53
N TYR A 20 -1.41 -9.10 11.59
CA TYR A 20 -1.48 -7.69 11.20
C TYR A 20 -2.83 -7.33 10.59
N ALA A 21 -3.44 -8.24 9.83
CA ALA A 21 -4.77 -8.03 9.27
C ALA A 21 -5.83 -7.88 10.39
N ARG A 22 -5.81 -8.73 11.41
CA ARG A 22 -6.70 -8.59 12.58
C ARG A 22 -6.51 -7.25 13.30
N GLU A 23 -5.25 -6.88 13.58
CA GLU A 23 -4.94 -5.60 14.22
C GLU A 23 -5.42 -4.40 13.37
N MET A 24 -5.30 -4.45 12.04
CA MET A 24 -5.79 -3.40 11.16
C MET A 24 -7.32 -3.34 11.13
N ILE A 25 -8.02 -4.47 11.14
CA ILE A 25 -9.47 -4.54 11.25
C ILE A 25 -9.94 -3.90 12.55
N GLU A 26 -9.37 -4.29 13.69
CA GLU A 26 -9.68 -3.72 15.01
C GLU A 26 -9.48 -2.19 15.04
N GLN A 27 -8.40 -1.70 14.41
CA GLN A 27 -8.15 -0.26 14.29
C GLN A 27 -9.20 0.43 13.44
N CYS A 28 -9.58 -0.13 12.30
CA CYS A 28 -10.65 0.42 11.46
C CYS A 28 -11.97 0.49 12.22
N GLU A 29 -12.37 -0.59 12.89
CA GLU A 29 -13.60 -0.67 13.68
C GLU A 29 -13.60 0.37 14.82
N SER A 30 -12.50 0.45 15.59
CA SER A 30 -12.37 1.41 16.70
C SER A 30 -12.45 2.87 16.25
N LEU A 31 -12.00 3.15 15.03
CA LEU A 31 -12.04 4.49 14.44
C LEU A 31 -13.32 4.75 13.63
N GLY A 32 -14.21 3.77 13.50
CA GLY A 32 -15.43 3.87 12.69
C GLY A 32 -15.12 4.09 11.21
N LEU A 33 -14.13 3.37 10.68
CA LEU A 33 -13.72 3.39 9.28
C LEU A 33 -14.23 2.15 8.56
N GLU A 34 -14.87 2.35 7.43
CA GLU A 34 -15.24 1.26 6.55
C GLU A 34 -13.98 0.63 5.95
N HIS A 35 -13.96 -0.70 5.85
CA HIS A 35 -12.77 -1.41 5.39
C HIS A 35 -13.10 -2.66 4.58
N ARG A 36 -12.16 -3.05 3.71
CA ARG A 36 -12.13 -4.29 2.92
C ARG A 36 -10.73 -4.90 3.03
N ILE A 37 -10.50 -5.71 4.05
CA ILE A 37 -9.24 -6.41 4.30
C ILE A 37 -9.45 -7.89 4.02
N VAL A 38 -8.78 -8.45 3.00
CA VAL A 38 -9.13 -9.74 2.40
C VAL A 38 -7.94 -10.68 2.40
N GLU A 39 -8.17 -11.93 2.78
CA GLU A 39 -7.17 -12.99 2.54
C GLU A 39 -7.07 -13.33 1.05
N ARG A 40 -5.85 -13.46 0.55
CA ARG A 40 -5.52 -13.89 -0.81
C ARG A 40 -4.62 -15.12 -0.79
N PRO A 41 -4.78 -16.03 -1.75
CA PRO A 41 -3.87 -17.16 -1.90
C PRO A 41 -2.43 -16.68 -2.08
N THR A 42 -1.50 -17.30 -1.33
CA THR A 42 -0.08 -16.99 -1.49
C THR A 42 0.44 -17.46 -2.86
N GLN A 43 1.27 -16.61 -3.48
CA GLN A 43 2.01 -16.93 -4.70
C GLN A 43 3.36 -17.61 -4.38
N ASN A 44 3.56 -18.08 -3.14
CA ASN A 44 4.79 -18.72 -2.66
C ASN A 44 6.07 -17.87 -2.82
N SER A 45 5.90 -16.56 -3.02
CA SER A 45 6.98 -15.59 -3.16
C SER A 45 6.53 -14.23 -2.67
N TYR A 46 7.33 -13.60 -1.81
CA TYR A 46 7.05 -12.26 -1.32
C TYR A 46 6.83 -11.25 -2.48
N LEU A 47 7.74 -11.22 -3.45
CA LEU A 47 7.62 -10.31 -4.59
C LEU A 47 6.39 -10.60 -5.45
N LYS A 48 6.06 -11.88 -5.67
CA LYS A 48 4.84 -12.25 -6.40
C LYS A 48 3.57 -11.87 -5.61
N ASN A 49 3.60 -12.03 -4.28
CA ASN A 49 2.49 -11.56 -3.44
C ASN A 49 2.32 -10.03 -3.58
N CYS A 50 3.40 -9.24 -3.55
CA CYS A 50 3.32 -7.79 -3.76
C CYS A 50 2.75 -7.40 -5.13
N ARG A 51 3.06 -8.16 -6.18
CA ARG A 51 2.56 -7.90 -7.56
C ARG A 51 1.04 -7.98 -7.70
N MET A 52 0.34 -8.62 -6.78
CA MET A 52 -1.13 -8.66 -6.79
C MET A 52 -1.78 -7.31 -6.44
N LYS A 53 -1.02 -6.36 -5.89
CA LYS A 53 -1.54 -5.10 -5.34
C LYS A 53 -2.34 -4.27 -6.35
N PRO A 54 -1.83 -3.91 -7.53
CA PRO A 54 -2.60 -3.06 -8.44
C PRO A 54 -3.89 -3.75 -8.91
N THR A 55 -3.87 -5.06 -9.15
CA THR A 55 -5.07 -5.83 -9.51
C THR A 55 -6.09 -5.81 -8.38
N PHE A 56 -5.68 -6.00 -7.12
CA PHE A 56 -6.57 -5.94 -5.98
C PHE A 56 -7.19 -4.56 -5.77
N ILE A 57 -6.41 -3.49 -5.98
CA ILE A 57 -6.91 -2.11 -5.90
C ILE A 57 -7.98 -1.89 -6.97
N LYS A 58 -7.74 -2.31 -8.23
CA LYS A 58 -8.72 -2.23 -9.31
C LYS A 58 -10.00 -2.98 -8.99
N GLU A 59 -9.88 -4.23 -8.54
CA GLU A 59 -11.04 -5.03 -8.10
C GLU A 59 -11.84 -4.32 -7.00
N SER A 60 -11.15 -3.74 -6.02
CA SER A 60 -11.79 -3.04 -4.90
C SER A 60 -12.53 -1.79 -5.38
N LEU A 61 -11.95 -0.99 -6.27
CA LEU A 61 -12.60 0.16 -6.87
C LEU A 61 -13.86 -0.24 -7.66
N ASN A 62 -13.79 -1.33 -8.45
CA ASN A 62 -14.94 -1.82 -9.21
C ASN A 62 -16.09 -2.31 -8.30
N ILE A 63 -15.77 -2.94 -7.18
CA ILE A 63 -16.78 -3.42 -6.22
C ILE A 63 -17.39 -2.27 -5.44
N LEU A 64 -16.57 -1.35 -4.95
CA LEU A 64 -16.98 -0.30 -4.03
C LEU A 64 -17.52 0.94 -4.73
N GLN A 65 -17.11 1.21 -5.97
CA GLN A 65 -17.52 2.35 -6.81
C GLN A 65 -17.35 3.72 -6.12
N ARG A 66 -16.31 3.85 -5.29
CA ARG A 66 -15.99 5.05 -4.51
C ARG A 66 -14.48 5.09 -4.18
N PRO A 67 -13.97 6.24 -3.73
CA PRO A 67 -12.54 6.34 -3.39
C PRO A 67 -12.10 5.34 -2.34
N VAL A 68 -10.89 4.81 -2.51
CA VAL A 68 -10.27 3.85 -1.60
C VAL A 68 -8.91 4.34 -1.09
N LEU A 69 -8.56 3.92 0.13
CA LEU A 69 -7.24 4.13 0.72
C LEU A 69 -6.57 2.77 0.93
N TRP A 70 -5.59 2.47 0.07
CA TRP A 70 -4.72 1.33 0.25
C TRP A 70 -3.75 1.57 1.41
N ILE A 71 -3.63 0.61 2.30
CA ILE A 71 -2.59 0.55 3.33
C ILE A 71 -2.02 -0.87 3.33
N ASP A 72 -0.69 -1.02 3.21
CA ASP A 72 -0.05 -2.33 3.35
C ASP A 72 -0.45 -2.96 4.69
N VAL A 73 -0.74 -4.25 4.72
CA VAL A 73 -1.30 -4.93 5.89
C VAL A 73 -0.43 -4.84 7.16
N ASP A 74 0.87 -4.57 7.01
CA ASP A 74 1.79 -4.28 8.12
C ASP A 74 1.76 -2.81 8.56
N GLY A 75 0.86 -2.00 8.00
CA GLY A 75 0.55 -0.65 8.45
C GLY A 75 -0.28 -0.63 9.73
N CYS A 76 -0.25 0.51 10.42
CA CYS A 76 -1.05 0.80 11.60
C CYS A 76 -1.80 2.12 11.39
N ILE A 77 -3.09 2.13 11.67
CA ILE A 77 -3.94 3.32 11.59
C ILE A 77 -4.16 3.83 13.01
N LEU A 78 -3.57 4.95 13.35
CA LEU A 78 -3.56 5.48 14.71
C LEU A 78 -4.63 6.54 14.94
N GLN A 79 -5.07 7.20 13.88
CA GLN A 79 -6.08 8.26 13.89
C GLN A 79 -6.89 8.21 12.59
N ARG A 80 -8.09 8.81 12.61
CA ARG A 80 -8.90 8.95 11.40
C ARG A 80 -8.13 9.71 10.31
N PRO A 81 -8.03 9.17 9.07
CA PRO A 81 -7.22 9.75 8.00
C PRO A 81 -7.93 10.92 7.31
N LYS A 82 -8.09 12.04 8.03
CA LYS A 82 -8.87 13.23 7.62
C LYS A 82 -8.36 13.88 6.33
N PHE A 83 -7.09 13.76 6.00
CA PHE A 83 -6.50 14.29 4.78
C PHE A 83 -7.19 13.77 3.51
N PHE A 84 -7.64 12.53 3.52
CA PHE A 84 -8.24 11.87 2.36
C PHE A 84 -9.75 12.09 2.22
N THR A 85 -10.38 12.92 3.08
CA THR A 85 -11.79 13.27 2.93
C THR A 85 -11.95 14.37 1.87
N ASN A 86 -12.71 14.08 0.80
CA ASN A 86 -12.95 15.03 -0.30
C ASN A 86 -11.65 15.51 -0.99
N LEU A 87 -10.72 14.59 -1.21
CA LEU A 87 -9.47 14.91 -1.89
C LEU A 87 -9.73 15.16 -3.37
N ASP A 88 -9.30 16.32 -3.87
CA ASP A 88 -9.38 16.66 -5.30
C ASP A 88 -8.10 16.19 -6.01
N ALA A 89 -8.06 14.91 -6.27
CA ALA A 89 -6.98 14.23 -6.96
C ALA A 89 -7.50 12.96 -7.65
N ASP A 90 -6.71 12.36 -8.52
CA ASP A 90 -6.95 11.03 -9.07
C ASP A 90 -6.17 9.99 -8.25
N PHE A 91 -4.96 10.35 -7.82
CA PHE A 91 -4.04 9.50 -7.08
C PHE A 91 -3.27 10.32 -6.04
N ALA A 92 -3.10 9.76 -4.84
CA ALA A 92 -2.22 10.34 -3.83
C ALA A 92 -1.38 9.27 -3.14
N ALA A 93 -0.09 9.54 -3.00
CA ALA A 93 0.87 8.69 -2.30
C ALA A 93 2.01 9.54 -1.74
N LYS A 94 2.87 8.95 -0.92
CA LYS A 94 4.07 9.65 -0.46
C LYS A 94 5.10 9.73 -1.59
N LYS A 95 5.43 10.97 -1.98
CA LYS A 95 6.47 11.23 -2.97
C LYS A 95 7.85 10.97 -2.37
N MET A 96 8.66 10.20 -3.08
CA MET A 96 10.02 9.89 -2.62
C MET A 96 10.97 11.06 -2.91
N LYS A 97 12.00 11.22 -2.07
CA LYS A 97 13.05 12.23 -2.31
C LYS A 97 13.79 11.91 -3.61
N LYS A 98 14.20 12.93 -4.37
CA LYS A 98 14.87 12.80 -5.67
C LYS A 98 16.12 11.90 -5.70
N GLU A 99 16.76 11.71 -4.55
CA GLU A 99 17.96 10.87 -4.41
C GLU A 99 17.66 9.35 -4.44
N ARG A 100 16.38 8.97 -4.39
CA ARG A 100 15.96 7.57 -4.50
C ARG A 100 15.49 7.30 -5.93
N ALA A 101 15.83 6.12 -6.45
CA ALA A 101 15.42 5.68 -7.79
C ALA A 101 13.90 5.46 -7.95
N ARG A 102 13.09 5.92 -7.01
CA ARG A 102 11.65 5.67 -6.93
C ARG A 102 10.90 7.00 -6.83
N THR A 103 9.76 7.07 -7.52
CA THR A 103 8.92 8.27 -7.54
C THR A 103 7.93 8.27 -6.37
N TRP A 104 7.27 7.15 -6.11
CA TRP A 104 6.21 7.02 -5.11
C TRP A 104 6.44 5.84 -4.17
N HIS A 105 5.99 5.99 -2.94
CA HIS A 105 5.95 4.89 -1.99
C HIS A 105 4.59 4.18 -2.06
N VAL A 106 4.60 2.86 -2.12
CA VAL A 106 3.40 2.05 -2.37
C VAL A 106 2.71 1.51 -1.11
N GLY A 107 3.18 1.90 0.08
CA GLY A 107 2.63 1.40 1.36
C GLY A 107 1.33 2.07 1.78
N THR A 108 1.15 3.36 1.47
CA THR A 108 -0.09 4.13 1.67
C THR A 108 -0.41 4.87 0.39
N MET A 109 -1.56 4.59 -0.22
CA MET A 109 -1.97 5.17 -1.49
C MET A 109 -3.47 5.40 -1.51
N TRP A 110 -3.90 6.57 -1.93
CA TRP A 110 -5.30 6.88 -2.15
C TRP A 110 -5.61 6.92 -3.64
N PHE A 111 -6.78 6.41 -4.02
CA PHE A 111 -7.27 6.34 -5.39
C PHE A 111 -8.69 6.86 -5.45
N ASN A 112 -8.95 7.76 -6.38
CA ASN A 112 -10.30 8.16 -6.72
C ASN A 112 -10.99 7.05 -7.54
N TYR A 113 -12.31 7.09 -7.60
CA TYR A 113 -13.06 6.24 -8.51
C TYR A 113 -13.51 7.04 -9.72
N ASN A 114 -12.68 7.05 -10.75
CA ASN A 114 -12.96 7.69 -12.04
C ASN A 114 -12.16 7.01 -13.18
N GLU A 115 -12.48 7.35 -14.42
CA GLU A 115 -11.87 6.76 -15.61
C GLU A 115 -10.34 6.93 -15.66
N LYS A 116 -9.83 8.10 -15.26
CA LYS A 116 -8.38 8.38 -15.27
C LYS A 116 -7.63 7.48 -14.30
N THR A 117 -8.15 7.32 -13.10
CA THR A 117 -7.59 6.40 -12.09
C THR A 117 -7.63 4.97 -12.58
N MET A 118 -8.73 4.54 -13.18
CA MET A 118 -8.84 3.17 -13.70
C MET A 118 -7.85 2.90 -14.83
N ALA A 119 -7.71 3.83 -15.78
CA ALA A 119 -6.73 3.73 -16.86
C ALA A 119 -5.27 3.72 -16.32
N PHE A 120 -4.97 4.54 -15.32
CA PHE A 120 -3.68 4.54 -14.64
C PHE A 120 -3.38 3.17 -14.00
N ILE A 121 -4.35 2.59 -13.27
CA ILE A 121 -4.16 1.28 -12.61
C ILE A 121 -3.98 0.18 -13.65
N ASP A 122 -4.68 0.22 -14.80
CA ASP A 122 -4.50 -0.74 -15.89
C ASP A 122 -3.07 -0.73 -16.41
N LYS A 123 -2.52 0.45 -16.62
CA LYS A 123 -1.12 0.59 -17.02
C LYS A 123 -0.16 0.10 -15.93
N TRP A 124 -0.43 0.40 -14.66
CA TRP A 124 0.38 -0.12 -13.57
C TRP A 124 0.36 -1.65 -13.50
N ILE A 125 -0.79 -2.31 -13.74
CA ILE A 125 -0.90 -3.77 -13.85
C ILE A 125 0.01 -4.29 -14.98
N GLU A 126 -0.12 -3.73 -16.19
CA GLU A 126 0.68 -4.09 -17.36
C GLU A 126 2.20 -4.02 -17.06
N TYR A 127 2.66 -2.92 -16.48
CA TYR A 127 4.06 -2.75 -16.11
C TYR A 127 4.50 -3.69 -14.97
N THR A 128 3.59 -4.03 -14.06
CA THR A 128 3.88 -4.94 -12.95
C THR A 128 4.06 -6.38 -13.40
N GLU A 129 3.39 -6.81 -14.45
CA GLU A 129 3.55 -8.17 -15.01
C GLU A 129 4.99 -8.47 -15.43
N ASN A 130 5.70 -7.46 -15.93
CA ASN A 130 7.08 -7.54 -16.39
C ASN A 130 8.10 -6.98 -15.38
N SER A 131 7.71 -6.84 -14.12
CA SER A 131 8.54 -6.26 -13.05
C SER A 131 8.74 -7.26 -11.90
N CYS A 132 9.75 -7.05 -11.07
CA CYS A 132 9.98 -7.87 -9.88
C CYS A 132 8.93 -7.62 -8.78
N SER A 133 8.40 -6.41 -8.70
CA SER A 133 7.42 -5.99 -7.67
C SER A 133 6.43 -4.97 -8.21
N ASP A 134 5.35 -4.73 -7.45
CA ASP A 134 4.39 -3.65 -7.65
C ASP A 134 5.05 -2.27 -7.69
N GLU A 135 6.01 -2.04 -6.80
CA GLU A 135 6.76 -0.78 -6.71
C GLU A 135 7.61 -0.53 -7.95
N GLU A 136 8.33 -1.54 -8.44
CA GLU A 136 9.09 -1.44 -9.70
C GLU A 136 8.16 -1.22 -10.89
N GLY A 137 7.00 -1.87 -10.93
CA GLY A 137 6.00 -1.67 -11.96
C GLY A 137 5.50 -0.23 -12.01
N LEU A 138 5.22 0.36 -10.83
CA LEU A 138 4.81 1.76 -10.73
C LEU A 138 5.91 2.73 -11.21
N ASP A 139 7.16 2.50 -10.81
CA ASP A 139 8.28 3.33 -11.22
C ASP A 139 8.51 3.27 -12.74
N ARG A 140 8.41 2.08 -13.33
CA ARG A 140 8.54 1.92 -14.79
C ARG A 140 7.45 2.65 -15.54
N TYR A 141 6.19 2.55 -15.10
CA TYR A 141 5.08 3.31 -15.64
C TYR A 141 5.38 4.81 -15.57
N TRP A 142 5.75 5.30 -14.39
CA TRP A 142 5.97 6.72 -14.13
C TRP A 142 7.09 7.34 -14.96
N ASN A 143 8.12 6.55 -15.29
CA ASN A 143 9.26 7.01 -16.07
C ASN A 143 9.06 6.88 -17.60
N LYS A 144 8.06 6.12 -18.05
CA LYS A 144 7.89 5.80 -19.48
C LYS A 144 6.63 6.39 -20.10
N GLU A 145 5.58 6.56 -19.33
CA GLU A 145 4.28 7.00 -19.83
C GLU A 145 4.04 8.49 -19.55
N ASN A 146 3.21 9.11 -20.41
CA ASN A 146 2.69 10.43 -20.12
C ASN A 146 1.54 10.32 -19.11
N HIS A 147 1.70 10.97 -17.96
CA HIS A 147 0.73 11.02 -16.87
C HIS A 147 0.27 12.44 -16.52
N GLU A 148 0.50 13.43 -17.42
CA GLU A 148 0.14 14.84 -17.19
C GLU A 148 -1.36 15.06 -16.93
N SER A 149 -2.21 14.19 -17.48
CA SER A 149 -3.66 14.25 -17.26
C SER A 149 -4.10 13.74 -15.88
N LEU A 150 -3.21 13.03 -15.15
CA LEU A 150 -3.49 12.46 -13.84
C LEU A 150 -3.18 13.50 -12.75
N ILE A 151 -4.21 13.92 -12.01
CA ILE A 151 -4.06 14.83 -10.88
C ILE A 151 -3.50 14.05 -9.70
N THR A 152 -2.26 14.37 -9.31
CA THR A 152 -1.55 13.64 -8.24
C THR A 152 -1.27 14.52 -7.04
N MET A 153 -1.23 13.92 -5.85
CA MET A 153 -0.95 14.64 -4.61
C MET A 153 0.07 13.89 -3.73
N ASP A 154 1.03 14.63 -3.16
CA ASP A 154 1.94 14.11 -2.13
C ASP A 154 1.21 14.09 -0.78
N ILE A 155 1.21 12.95 -0.11
CA ILE A 155 0.58 12.83 1.21
C ILE A 155 1.50 13.40 2.31
N PRO A 156 0.93 14.03 3.37
CA PRO A 156 1.72 14.55 4.48
C PRO A 156 2.53 13.45 5.18
N GLU A 157 3.69 13.83 5.75
CA GLU A 157 4.61 12.86 6.37
C GLU A 157 3.97 12.04 7.49
N ASN A 158 3.07 12.63 8.26
CA ASN A 158 2.39 11.94 9.36
C ASN A 158 1.38 10.87 8.91
N TYR A 159 1.12 10.77 7.61
CA TYR A 159 0.34 9.69 6.98
C TYR A 159 1.22 8.57 6.40
N PHE A 160 2.53 8.72 6.53
CA PHE A 160 3.50 7.76 6.06
C PHE A 160 4.76 7.76 6.94
N ILE A 161 4.66 7.18 8.13
CA ILE A 161 5.78 7.04 9.07
C ILE A 161 6.31 5.61 9.00
N ILE A 162 7.58 5.44 8.70
CA ILE A 162 8.24 4.13 8.77
C ILE A 162 8.84 3.96 10.17
N LEU A 163 8.33 2.98 10.92
CA LEU A 163 8.92 2.61 12.21
C LEU A 163 10.20 1.80 11.97
N THR A 164 11.28 2.14 12.66
CA THR A 164 12.57 1.46 12.55
C THR A 164 12.82 0.57 13.76
N LYS A 165 13.83 -0.32 13.68
CA LYS A 165 14.25 -1.12 14.83
C LYS A 165 14.66 -0.25 16.04
N HIS A 166 15.13 0.97 15.78
CA HIS A 166 15.58 1.94 16.79
C HIS A 166 14.47 2.91 17.22
N ASN A 167 13.44 3.08 16.38
CA ASN A 167 12.31 3.95 16.70
C ASN A 167 11.00 3.17 16.46
N LYS A 168 10.57 2.44 17.48
CA LYS A 168 9.36 1.61 17.46
C LYS A 168 8.10 2.37 17.86
N THR A 169 8.26 3.54 18.45
CA THR A 169 7.13 4.37 18.91
C THR A 169 6.83 5.43 17.86
N PRO A 170 5.61 5.44 17.30
CA PRO A 170 5.25 6.48 16.35
C PRO A 170 5.23 7.87 17.02
N PRO A 171 5.64 8.93 16.31
CA PRO A 171 5.45 10.30 16.76
C PRO A 171 3.99 10.58 17.14
N LYS A 172 3.75 11.46 18.13
CA LYS A 172 2.42 11.74 18.68
C LYS A 172 1.36 12.18 17.63
N ASN A 173 1.80 12.82 16.57
CA ASN A 173 0.92 13.30 15.48
C ASN A 173 0.77 12.30 14.32
N SER A 174 1.31 11.09 14.44
CA SER A 174 1.21 10.07 13.38
C SER A 174 -0.24 9.65 13.17
N VAL A 175 -0.64 9.54 11.91
CA VAL A 175 -1.96 9.05 11.51
C VAL A 175 -1.85 7.62 10.99
N ILE A 176 -0.90 7.38 10.10
CA ILE A 176 -0.58 6.06 9.56
C ILE A 176 0.91 5.82 9.71
N CYS A 177 1.28 4.66 10.22
CA CYS A 177 2.67 4.23 10.29
C CYS A 177 2.83 2.82 9.72
N HIS A 178 4.03 2.51 9.22
CA HIS A 178 4.39 1.21 8.67
C HIS A 178 5.45 0.57 9.55
N ARG A 179 5.21 -0.67 9.92
CA ARG A 179 6.24 -1.50 10.56
C ARG A 179 7.31 -1.80 9.51
N ILE A 180 8.57 -1.83 9.90
CA ILE A 180 9.56 -2.46 9.03
C ILE A 180 9.27 -3.96 9.03
N SER A 181 8.38 -4.37 8.18
CA SER A 181 8.32 -5.75 7.78
C SER A 181 9.42 -5.93 6.73
N THR A 182 10.59 -6.23 7.19
CA THR A 182 11.74 -6.41 6.36
C THR A 182 11.51 -7.59 5.42
N GLY A 183 10.91 -7.35 4.25
CA GLY A 183 10.96 -8.30 3.12
C GLY A 183 12.39 -8.78 2.89
N ALA A 184 13.38 -7.91 3.11
CA ALA A 184 14.80 -8.25 3.15
C ALA A 184 15.15 -9.23 4.29
N ASP A 185 14.60 -9.09 5.50
CA ASP A 185 14.82 -10.05 6.60
C ASP A 185 14.04 -11.34 6.35
N LYS A 186 12.88 -11.29 5.70
CA LYS A 186 12.10 -12.46 5.27
C LYS A 186 12.84 -13.27 4.20
N MET A 187 13.44 -12.61 3.21
CA MET A 187 14.25 -13.27 2.20
C MET A 187 15.57 -13.84 2.80
N LYS A 188 16.20 -13.15 3.73
CA LYS A 188 17.39 -13.63 4.44
C LYS A 188 17.08 -14.83 5.34
N SER A 189 15.94 -14.87 6.02
CA SER A 189 15.55 -16.01 6.86
C SER A 189 15.23 -17.25 6.04
N LYS A 190 14.63 -17.11 4.86
CA LYS A 190 14.43 -18.24 3.92
C LYS A 190 15.75 -18.77 3.34
N ARG A 191 16.70 -17.90 3.01
CA ARG A 191 18.03 -18.34 2.55
C ARG A 191 18.82 -19.11 3.63
N LYS A 192 18.71 -18.72 4.90
CA LYS A 192 19.35 -19.45 6.01
C LYS A 192 18.76 -20.85 6.27
N LYS A 193 17.49 -21.09 5.90
CA LYS A 193 16.82 -22.40 6.05
C LYS A 193 17.11 -23.36 4.89
N ILE A 194 17.64 -22.87 3.76
CA ILE A 194 17.88 -23.66 2.55
C ILE A 194 19.35 -24.12 2.44
N LEU A 195 20.26 -23.53 3.20
CA LEU A 195 21.65 -24.01 3.24
C LEU A 195 21.76 -25.15 4.25
N PRO A 196 22.05 -26.40 3.83
CA PRO A 196 22.37 -27.46 4.78
C PRO A 196 23.62 -27.05 5.57
N ARG A 197 23.58 -27.30 6.88
CA ARG A 197 24.80 -27.22 7.70
C ARG A 197 25.75 -28.34 7.18
N LEU A 198 26.81 -27.94 6.52
CA LEU A 198 27.99 -28.79 6.27
C LEU A 198 28.75 -28.92 7.59
#